data_e3a340e36cb3e6a7d5ccefaa1970c78a
#
_entry.id   e3a340e36cb3e6a7d5ccefaa1970c78a
#
_cell.length_a   1.000
_cell.length_b   1.000
_cell.length_c   1.000
_cell.angle_alpha   90.00
_cell.angle_beta   90.00
_cell.angle_gamma   90.00
#
_symmetry.space_group_name_H-M   'P 1'
#
loop_
_entity.id
_entity.type
_entity.pdbx_description
1 polymer ?
#
loop_
_entity_poly.entity_id
_entity_poly.type
_entity_poly.pdbx_seq_one_letter_code
_entity_poly.pdbx_strand_id
1 'polypeptide(L)'
;PGDPLLAGARIVEGAVRLLATRVGADRGLVRPSRFGSGTERDAAPIARAAEFVTRWGGALAILFAASGLVLAEGGGFATQLGAAAAVLLAAPLLSVRRAAETPLVAAAAIAGARGIVYQSARALDRAGRVTYAALCGHGTITEGRPDVVELHALDGSSGDALVALAAAAESAAETHAIARAILRLAERRGVPRESVRRATHLPGRGVTAVAPGGEPLVLGSRQLLLDEGVSVAVADAEAARAETRGRTAIFLGLGGRVRAVLSLEDELRPGARAAVQRLVDLGIEVVLLSGDHRGTVETLARGLGIDHIKAQLVPEERGAEVKRLRESGGAVAAVGRPQHDDAALAAADVPVVLGAAGGPAGERAVALVTEDVRDAAAALWIARAARQAAWRDAGLAALGGLTLVGLGATGMIAPGVVAVATLALDAWALPTGARLLRRVALRLPERA
;
A
#
# COMPACT_ATOMS: atom_id res chain seq x y z
N PRO A 1 -19.33 0.52 -16.36
CA PRO A 1 -18.75 -0.56 -17.16
C PRO A 1 -17.23 -0.56 -17.00
N GLY A 2 -16.65 -1.75 -16.74
CA GLY A 2 -15.20 -1.86 -16.52
C GLY A 2 -14.77 -1.86 -15.06
N ASP A 3 -15.66 -1.63 -14.11
CA ASP A 3 -15.30 -1.64 -12.69
C ASP A 3 -14.96 -3.06 -12.22
N PRO A 4 -13.86 -3.23 -11.47
CA PRO A 4 -13.46 -4.53 -10.97
C PRO A 4 -14.36 -5.00 -9.83
N LEU A 5 -14.81 -6.25 -9.89
CA LEU A 5 -15.54 -6.90 -8.81
C LEU A 5 -14.73 -8.05 -8.22
N LEU A 6 -14.68 -8.11 -6.89
CA LEU A 6 -14.02 -9.21 -6.18
C LEU A 6 -14.92 -10.45 -6.15
N ALA A 7 -14.28 -11.62 -6.26
CA ALA A 7 -14.95 -12.88 -5.99
C ALA A 7 -15.48 -12.89 -4.55
N GLY A 8 -16.77 -13.16 -4.37
CA GLY A 8 -17.45 -13.11 -3.07
C GLY A 8 -18.22 -11.82 -2.79
N ALA A 9 -18.14 -10.80 -3.66
CA ALA A 9 -18.99 -9.63 -3.59
C ALA A 9 -20.48 -10.05 -3.77
N ARG A 10 -21.35 -9.46 -2.95
CA ARG A 10 -22.79 -9.70 -3.02
C ARG A 10 -23.47 -8.58 -3.81
N ILE A 11 -24.21 -8.92 -4.84
CA ILE A 11 -25.08 -7.98 -5.53
C ILE A 11 -26.28 -7.70 -4.62
N VAL A 12 -26.45 -6.45 -4.21
CA VAL A 12 -27.52 -6.02 -3.31
C VAL A 12 -28.77 -5.69 -4.12
N GLU A 13 -28.60 -5.08 -5.29
CA GLU A 13 -29.70 -4.65 -6.16
C GLU A 13 -29.24 -4.65 -7.62
N GLY A 14 -30.14 -5.00 -8.56
CA GLY A 14 -29.88 -4.97 -10.00
C GLY A 14 -29.25 -6.26 -10.55
N ALA A 15 -28.87 -6.22 -11.84
CA ALA A 15 -28.19 -7.29 -12.55
C ALA A 15 -26.89 -6.79 -13.18
N VAL A 16 -25.83 -7.60 -13.09
CA VAL A 16 -24.50 -7.27 -13.65
C VAL A 16 -24.03 -8.37 -14.58
N ARG A 17 -23.44 -7.98 -15.72
CA ARG A 17 -22.66 -8.90 -16.56
C ARG A 17 -21.21 -8.81 -16.14
N LEU A 18 -20.60 -9.94 -15.81
CA LEU A 18 -19.23 -10.02 -15.35
C LEU A 18 -18.36 -10.79 -16.34
N LEU A 19 -17.17 -10.29 -16.61
CA LEU A 19 -16.12 -11.04 -17.27
C LEU A 19 -15.21 -11.64 -16.20
N ALA A 20 -15.13 -12.97 -16.13
CA ALA A 20 -14.22 -13.63 -15.21
C ALA A 20 -12.77 -13.45 -15.73
N THR A 21 -12.00 -12.59 -15.07
CA THR A 21 -10.60 -12.34 -15.40
C THR A 21 -9.66 -13.34 -14.74
N ARG A 22 -10.09 -13.99 -13.65
CA ARG A 22 -9.32 -15.00 -12.90
C ARG A 22 -10.22 -16.03 -12.26
N VAL A 23 -9.75 -17.26 -12.19
CA VAL A 23 -10.48 -18.42 -11.65
C VAL A 23 -9.62 -19.23 -10.68
N GLY A 24 -10.25 -20.06 -9.87
CA GLY A 24 -9.54 -20.98 -8.97
C GLY A 24 -8.69 -20.28 -7.90
N ALA A 25 -7.42 -20.62 -7.81
CA ALA A 25 -6.47 -20.09 -6.82
C ALA A 25 -6.05 -18.63 -7.10
N ASP A 26 -6.16 -18.20 -8.36
CA ASP A 26 -5.76 -16.86 -8.80
C ASP A 26 -6.82 -15.79 -8.54
N ARG A 27 -7.96 -16.17 -7.96
CA ARG A 27 -9.00 -15.21 -7.55
C ARG A 27 -8.45 -14.27 -6.49
N GLY A 28 -8.75 -12.97 -6.62
CA GLY A 28 -8.35 -11.93 -5.66
C GLY A 28 -8.99 -12.05 -4.27
N LEU A 29 -9.86 -13.06 -4.07
CA LEU A 29 -10.45 -13.34 -2.76
C LEU A 29 -9.42 -14.03 -1.86
N VAL A 30 -8.94 -13.32 -0.85
CA VAL A 30 -8.20 -13.95 0.24
C VAL A 30 -9.20 -14.72 1.09
N ARG A 31 -9.11 -16.05 1.03
CA ARG A 31 -9.84 -16.87 1.99
C ARG A 31 -9.23 -16.60 3.37
N PRO A 32 -10.01 -16.18 4.38
CA PRO A 32 -9.51 -16.03 5.75
C PRO A 32 -8.79 -17.28 6.27
N SER A 33 -9.18 -18.46 5.77
CA SER A 33 -8.53 -19.74 6.06
C SER A 33 -7.05 -19.82 5.65
N ARG A 34 -6.59 -19.03 4.66
CA ARG A 34 -5.16 -18.97 4.30
C ARG A 34 -4.30 -18.27 5.35
N PHE A 35 -4.90 -17.46 6.23
CA PHE A 35 -4.19 -16.79 7.31
C PHE A 35 -3.85 -17.70 8.49
N GLY A 36 -4.58 -18.83 8.67
CA GLY A 36 -4.31 -19.82 9.71
C GLY A 36 -3.67 -21.12 9.21
N SER A 37 -3.71 -21.40 7.88
CA SER A 37 -3.23 -22.64 7.28
C SER A 37 -2.20 -22.45 6.18
N GLY A 38 -1.62 -21.24 6.08
CA GLY A 38 -0.57 -20.92 5.12
C GLY A 38 0.68 -21.77 5.32
N THR A 39 1.46 -21.94 4.26
CA THR A 39 2.79 -22.56 4.35
C THR A 39 3.63 -21.82 5.40
N GLU A 40 4.57 -22.49 6.06
CA GLU A 40 5.48 -21.90 7.08
C GLU A 40 6.12 -20.58 6.63
N ARG A 41 6.30 -20.39 5.31
CA ARG A 41 6.87 -19.18 4.70
C ARG A 41 5.94 -17.96 4.76
N ASP A 42 4.62 -18.18 4.74
CA ASP A 42 3.62 -17.10 4.68
C ASP A 42 3.03 -16.72 6.04
N ALA A 43 3.38 -17.49 7.09
CA ALA A 43 2.91 -17.26 8.43
C ALA A 43 3.51 -15.99 9.04
N ALA A 44 2.68 -15.23 9.78
CA ALA A 44 3.16 -14.11 10.58
C ALA A 44 4.12 -14.57 11.69
N PRO A 45 5.12 -13.76 12.08
CA PRO A 45 6.06 -14.12 13.15
C PRO A 45 5.39 -14.56 14.44
N ILE A 46 4.31 -13.91 14.83
CA ILE A 46 3.54 -14.30 16.03
C ILE A 46 2.86 -15.67 15.88
N ALA A 47 2.36 -16.00 14.70
CA ALA A 47 1.76 -17.32 14.44
C ALA A 47 2.83 -18.43 14.50
N ARG A 48 4.04 -18.17 13.97
CA ARG A 48 5.18 -19.10 14.10
C ARG A 48 5.63 -19.27 15.55
N ALA A 49 5.67 -18.20 16.33
CA ALA A 49 5.97 -18.29 17.75
C ALA A 49 4.90 -19.11 18.49
N ALA A 50 3.63 -18.90 18.20
CA ALA A 50 2.54 -19.68 18.76
C ALA A 50 2.59 -21.16 18.33
N GLU A 51 2.95 -21.44 17.09
CA GLU A 51 3.16 -22.81 16.59
C GLU A 51 4.34 -23.49 17.30
N PHE A 52 5.44 -22.80 17.51
CA PHE A 52 6.57 -23.30 18.30
C PHE A 52 6.13 -23.67 19.72
N VAL A 53 5.37 -22.79 20.39
CA VAL A 53 4.80 -23.05 21.72
C VAL A 53 3.88 -24.28 21.67
N THR A 54 3.05 -24.43 20.64
CA THR A 54 2.14 -25.58 20.50
C THR A 54 2.92 -26.88 20.26
N ARG A 55 3.94 -26.83 19.43
CA ARG A 55 4.74 -28.01 19.05
C ARG A 55 5.57 -28.56 20.22
N TRP A 56 6.24 -27.67 20.95
CA TRP A 56 7.12 -28.05 22.04
C TRP A 56 6.46 -27.98 23.42
N GLY A 57 5.41 -27.19 23.56
CA GLY A 57 4.71 -26.98 24.81
C GLY A 57 4.10 -28.25 25.39
N GLY A 58 3.67 -29.18 24.55
CA GLY A 58 3.19 -30.49 25.01
C GLY A 58 4.29 -31.30 25.68
N ALA A 59 5.49 -31.37 25.08
CA ALA A 59 6.63 -32.05 25.67
C ALA A 59 7.10 -31.37 26.98
N LEU A 60 7.13 -30.03 26.99
CA LEU A 60 7.44 -29.26 28.20
C LEU A 60 6.38 -29.45 29.28
N ALA A 61 5.10 -29.51 28.94
CA ALA A 61 4.03 -29.76 29.90
C ALA A 61 4.19 -31.15 30.58
N ILE A 62 4.59 -32.17 29.84
CA ILE A 62 4.88 -33.50 30.39
C ILE A 62 6.09 -33.42 31.36
N LEU A 63 7.16 -32.73 30.97
CA LEU A 63 8.32 -32.54 31.83
C LEU A 63 7.97 -31.79 33.11
N PHE A 64 7.19 -30.71 33.02
CA PHE A 64 6.70 -29.96 34.18
C PHE A 64 5.69 -30.78 35.03
N ALA A 65 4.88 -31.64 34.41
CA ALA A 65 4.02 -32.55 35.17
C ALA A 65 4.83 -33.53 36.01
N ALA A 66 5.94 -34.05 35.46
CA ALA A 66 6.88 -34.87 36.22
C ALA A 66 7.49 -34.11 37.42
N SER A 67 7.77 -32.79 37.30
CA SER A 67 8.19 -31.97 38.42
C SER A 67 7.11 -31.81 39.47
N GLY A 68 5.83 -31.75 39.08
CA GLY A 68 4.67 -31.72 40.01
C GLY A 68 4.59 -32.97 40.87
N LEU A 69 5.01 -34.13 40.37
CA LEU A 69 5.08 -35.35 41.20
C LEU A 69 6.13 -35.25 42.30
N VAL A 70 7.19 -34.45 42.11
CA VAL A 70 8.29 -34.28 43.08
C VAL A 70 8.01 -33.12 44.02
N LEU A 71 7.52 -31.99 43.54
CA LEU A 71 7.32 -30.75 44.28
C LEU A 71 6.14 -30.81 45.27
N ALA A 72 5.17 -31.67 45.02
CA ALA A 72 4.00 -31.89 45.90
C ALA A 72 4.37 -32.82 47.08
N GLU A 73 5.59 -32.76 47.58
CA GLU A 73 6.04 -33.54 48.75
C GLU A 73 5.23 -33.22 50.02
N GLY A 74 4.75 -34.26 50.71
CA GLY A 74 3.92 -34.12 51.94
C GLY A 74 2.46 -34.42 51.75
N GLY A 75 1.95 -34.43 50.53
CA GLY A 75 0.61 -34.97 50.20
C GLY A 75 0.77 -36.39 49.62
N GLY A 76 -0.07 -37.32 50.00
CA GLY A 76 0.00 -38.66 49.46
C GLY A 76 -0.05 -38.75 47.95
N PHE A 77 0.18 -39.92 47.36
CA PHE A 77 0.24 -40.16 45.90
C PHE A 77 -0.87 -39.48 45.07
N ALA A 78 -2.08 -39.40 45.65
CA ALA A 78 -3.22 -38.70 45.01
C ALA A 78 -2.96 -37.19 44.78
N THR A 79 -2.30 -36.50 45.74
CA THR A 79 -1.94 -35.08 45.61
C THR A 79 -0.89 -34.86 44.55
N GLN A 80 0.13 -35.72 44.51
CA GLN A 80 1.17 -35.69 43.49
C GLN A 80 0.62 -35.93 42.09
N LEU A 81 -0.25 -36.92 41.94
CA LEU A 81 -0.93 -37.21 40.67
C LEU A 81 -1.87 -36.07 40.26
N GLY A 82 -2.53 -35.44 41.24
CA GLY A 82 -3.37 -34.25 41.03
C GLY A 82 -2.57 -33.06 40.55
N ALA A 83 -1.39 -32.77 41.11
CA ALA A 83 -0.50 -31.70 40.68
C ALA A 83 -0.01 -31.94 39.24
N ALA A 84 0.41 -33.14 38.91
CA ALA A 84 0.81 -33.50 37.56
C ALA A 84 -0.34 -33.31 36.53
N ALA A 85 -1.54 -33.76 36.86
CA ALA A 85 -2.73 -33.58 36.03
C ALA A 85 -3.09 -32.10 35.88
N ALA A 86 -2.98 -31.30 36.93
CA ALA A 86 -3.22 -29.86 36.89
C ALA A 86 -2.26 -29.14 35.94
N VAL A 87 -0.97 -29.50 35.96
CA VAL A 87 0.06 -28.95 35.02
C VAL A 87 -0.29 -29.29 33.57
N LEU A 88 -0.68 -30.52 33.28
CA LEU A 88 -1.06 -30.92 31.92
C LEU A 88 -2.31 -30.20 31.42
N LEU A 89 -3.28 -29.97 32.29
CA LEU A 89 -4.50 -29.25 31.95
C LEU A 89 -4.29 -27.74 31.81
N ALA A 90 -3.25 -27.19 32.49
CA ALA A 90 -2.94 -25.76 32.47
C ALA A 90 -2.18 -25.32 31.22
N ALA A 91 -1.61 -26.25 30.44
CA ALA A 91 -0.76 -25.91 29.29
C ALA A 91 -1.50 -25.04 28.27
N PRO A 92 -1.06 -23.76 28.03
CA PRO A 92 -1.84 -22.77 27.27
C PRO A 92 -1.68 -22.93 25.76
N LEU A 93 -1.66 -24.15 25.25
CA LEU A 93 -1.31 -24.44 23.85
C LEU A 93 -2.33 -23.89 22.86
N LEU A 94 -3.61 -24.07 23.16
CA LEU A 94 -4.71 -23.64 22.28
C LEU A 94 -5.01 -22.15 22.44
N SER A 95 -4.99 -21.63 23.67
CA SER A 95 -5.28 -20.22 23.94
C SER A 95 -4.25 -19.29 23.32
N VAL A 96 -2.96 -19.60 23.42
CA VAL A 96 -1.88 -18.83 22.79
C VAL A 96 -2.01 -18.82 21.27
N ARG A 97 -2.25 -19.98 20.67
CA ARG A 97 -2.42 -20.07 19.21
C ARG A 97 -3.64 -19.29 18.74
N ARG A 98 -4.80 -19.45 19.37
CA ARG A 98 -6.03 -18.73 19.02
C ARG A 98 -5.87 -17.23 19.21
N ALA A 99 -5.28 -16.79 20.31
CA ALA A 99 -5.02 -15.38 20.58
C ALA A 99 -4.08 -14.74 19.57
N ALA A 100 -3.13 -15.51 19.03
CA ALA A 100 -2.20 -15.05 17.98
C ALA A 100 -2.85 -14.96 16.60
N GLU A 101 -3.66 -15.96 16.22
CA GLU A 101 -4.18 -16.09 14.85
C GLU A 101 -5.50 -15.32 14.63
N THR A 102 -6.40 -15.34 15.61
CA THR A 102 -7.76 -14.80 15.46
C THR A 102 -7.80 -13.31 15.10
N PRO A 103 -6.97 -12.42 15.70
CA PRO A 103 -6.94 -11.00 15.30
C PRO A 103 -6.48 -10.79 13.85
N LEU A 104 -5.55 -11.62 13.36
CA LEU A 104 -5.04 -11.52 11.97
C LEU A 104 -6.13 -11.95 10.97
N VAL A 105 -6.84 -13.03 11.25
CA VAL A 105 -7.96 -13.52 10.43
C VAL A 105 -9.09 -12.49 10.40
N ALA A 106 -9.45 -11.94 11.55
CA ALA A 106 -10.47 -10.90 11.65
C ALA A 106 -10.09 -9.64 10.86
N ALA A 107 -8.83 -9.20 10.96
CA ALA A 107 -8.33 -8.04 10.22
C ALA A 107 -8.39 -8.27 8.71
N ALA A 108 -8.03 -9.46 8.24
CA ALA A 108 -8.13 -9.80 6.83
C ALA A 108 -9.59 -9.79 6.33
N ALA A 109 -10.53 -10.25 7.14
CA ALA A 109 -11.96 -10.22 6.81
C ALA A 109 -12.50 -8.78 6.73
N ILE A 110 -12.14 -7.91 7.70
CA ILE A 110 -12.52 -6.49 7.69
C ILE A 110 -11.96 -5.79 6.46
N ALA A 111 -10.67 -5.98 6.21
CA ALA A 111 -9.96 -5.39 5.08
C ALA A 111 -10.59 -5.85 3.76
N GLY A 112 -10.87 -7.15 3.64
CA GLY A 112 -11.51 -7.73 2.46
C GLY A 112 -12.87 -7.13 2.15
N ALA A 113 -13.68 -6.82 3.16
CA ALA A 113 -14.97 -6.15 3.00
C ALA A 113 -14.84 -4.73 2.41
N ARG A 114 -13.65 -4.12 2.54
CA ARG A 114 -13.32 -2.82 1.92
C ARG A 114 -12.54 -2.95 0.61
N GLY A 115 -12.32 -4.15 0.10
CA GLY A 115 -11.49 -4.36 -1.08
C GLY A 115 -9.99 -4.23 -0.81
N ILE A 116 -9.56 -4.34 0.44
CA ILE A 116 -8.16 -4.37 0.83
C ILE A 116 -7.75 -5.82 1.02
N VAL A 117 -6.77 -6.28 0.25
CA VAL A 117 -6.36 -7.69 0.22
C VAL A 117 -4.90 -7.82 0.60
N TYR A 118 -4.63 -8.36 1.78
CA TYR A 118 -3.27 -8.80 2.15
C TYR A 118 -2.99 -10.15 1.50
N GLN A 119 -1.89 -10.26 0.75
CA GLN A 119 -1.57 -11.49 0.03
C GLN A 119 -1.14 -12.65 0.96
N SER A 120 -0.69 -12.33 2.17
CA SER A 120 -0.32 -13.31 3.20
C SER A 120 -0.45 -12.74 4.61
N ALA A 121 -0.48 -13.60 5.63
CA ALA A 121 -0.41 -13.17 7.04
C ALA A 121 0.90 -12.43 7.34
N ARG A 122 1.98 -12.80 6.64
CA ARG A 122 3.27 -12.11 6.73
C ARG A 122 3.21 -10.71 6.13
N ALA A 123 2.48 -10.51 5.02
CA ALA A 123 2.25 -9.18 4.45
C ALA A 123 1.49 -8.28 5.42
N LEU A 124 0.45 -8.81 6.09
CA LEU A 124 -0.30 -8.10 7.12
C LEU A 124 0.60 -7.72 8.31
N ASP A 125 1.41 -8.65 8.84
CA ASP A 125 2.32 -8.34 9.96
C ASP A 125 3.35 -7.27 9.57
N ARG A 126 3.91 -7.35 8.35
CA ARG A 126 4.83 -6.33 7.83
C ARG A 126 4.16 -4.97 7.69
N ALA A 127 2.96 -4.93 7.13
CA ALA A 127 2.17 -3.70 7.00
C ALA A 127 1.92 -3.03 8.38
N GLY A 128 1.76 -3.83 9.43
CA GLY A 128 1.63 -3.35 10.80
C GLY A 128 2.92 -2.76 11.42
N ARG A 129 4.08 -2.92 10.77
CA ARG A 129 5.40 -2.39 11.22
C ARG A 129 5.82 -1.15 10.48
N VAL A 130 5.09 -0.75 9.45
CA VAL A 130 5.47 0.37 8.58
C VAL A 130 5.69 1.64 9.39
N THR A 131 6.81 2.29 9.14
CA THR A 131 7.21 3.58 9.72
C THR A 131 7.32 4.66 8.66
N TYR A 132 7.55 4.30 7.39
CA TYR A 132 7.62 5.21 6.26
C TYR A 132 6.59 4.82 5.19
N ALA A 133 5.87 5.81 4.65
CA ALA A 133 5.00 5.65 3.51
C ALA A 133 5.52 6.48 2.34
N ALA A 134 6.11 5.83 1.34
CA ALA A 134 6.52 6.44 0.09
C ALA A 134 5.29 6.48 -0.85
N LEU A 135 4.74 7.67 -1.07
CA LEU A 135 3.59 7.89 -1.93
C LEU A 135 4.06 8.35 -3.31
N CYS A 136 3.70 7.61 -4.35
CA CYS A 136 3.96 8.05 -5.72
C CYS A 136 3.00 9.20 -6.09
N GLY A 137 3.47 10.17 -6.87
CA GLY A 137 2.68 11.35 -7.22
C GLY A 137 1.55 11.01 -8.19
N HIS A 138 1.91 10.86 -9.47
CA HIS A 138 0.94 10.65 -10.55
C HIS A 138 0.14 9.36 -10.44
N GLY A 139 -1.17 9.48 -10.52
CA GLY A 139 -2.09 8.35 -10.50
C GLY A 139 -2.28 7.70 -9.13
N THR A 140 -1.58 8.19 -8.10
CA THR A 140 -1.71 7.73 -6.71
C THR A 140 -2.29 8.83 -5.84
N ILE A 141 -1.57 9.95 -5.66
CA ILE A 141 -2.07 11.14 -4.97
C ILE A 141 -2.96 11.97 -5.88
N THR A 142 -2.65 12.02 -7.17
CA THR A 142 -3.46 12.64 -8.21
C THR A 142 -4.30 11.58 -8.94
N GLU A 143 -5.24 12.01 -9.77
CA GLU A 143 -6.07 11.09 -10.56
C GLU A 143 -5.30 10.37 -11.67
N GLY A 144 -4.12 10.90 -12.07
CA GLY A 144 -3.34 10.38 -13.18
C GLY A 144 -3.98 10.66 -14.54
N ARG A 145 -4.79 11.72 -14.59
CA ARG A 145 -5.51 12.20 -15.78
C ARG A 145 -5.27 13.69 -15.99
N PRO A 146 -4.00 14.09 -16.23
CA PRO A 146 -3.71 15.50 -16.44
C PRO A 146 -4.52 16.07 -17.59
N ASP A 147 -4.84 17.36 -17.50
CA ASP A 147 -5.39 18.12 -18.61
C ASP A 147 -4.55 19.36 -18.87
N VAL A 148 -4.47 19.79 -20.13
CA VAL A 148 -3.79 21.04 -20.48
C VAL A 148 -4.75 22.19 -20.20
N VAL A 149 -4.43 22.97 -19.16
CA VAL A 149 -5.27 24.08 -18.69
C VAL A 149 -4.84 25.41 -19.29
N GLU A 150 -3.57 25.53 -19.68
CA GLU A 150 -3.04 26.78 -20.23
C GLU A 150 -1.94 26.48 -21.25
N LEU A 151 -1.92 27.24 -22.35
CA LEU A 151 -0.83 27.26 -23.32
C LEU A 151 -0.39 28.71 -23.50
N HIS A 152 0.89 28.96 -23.22
CA HIS A 152 1.50 30.26 -23.36
C HIS A 152 2.48 30.26 -24.54
N ALA A 153 2.14 30.97 -25.63
CA ALA A 153 3.02 31.17 -26.78
C ALA A 153 4.02 32.29 -26.48
N LEU A 154 5.31 32.06 -26.72
CA LEU A 154 6.40 32.97 -26.35
C LEU A 154 6.84 33.90 -27.48
N ASP A 155 6.47 33.58 -28.72
CA ASP A 155 6.98 34.28 -29.91
C ASP A 155 5.88 34.87 -30.83
N GLY A 156 4.65 34.92 -30.32
CA GLY A 156 3.49 35.38 -31.07
C GLY A 156 2.95 34.35 -32.09
N SER A 157 3.45 33.12 -32.08
CA SER A 157 2.90 32.01 -32.87
C SER A 157 1.45 31.74 -32.51
N SER A 158 0.65 31.30 -33.51
CA SER A 158 -0.72 30.86 -33.25
C SER A 158 -0.74 29.70 -32.26
N GLY A 159 -1.53 29.84 -31.18
CA GLY A 159 -1.70 28.79 -30.19
C GLY A 159 -2.19 27.48 -30.82
N ASP A 160 -3.03 27.56 -31.85
CA ASP A 160 -3.56 26.36 -32.54
C ASP A 160 -2.49 25.65 -33.37
N ALA A 161 -1.57 26.39 -34.03
CA ALA A 161 -0.44 25.80 -34.72
C ALA A 161 0.51 25.09 -33.75
N LEU A 162 0.75 25.68 -32.57
CA LEU A 162 1.58 25.05 -31.52
C LEU A 162 0.92 23.79 -30.93
N VAL A 163 -0.40 23.79 -30.77
CA VAL A 163 -1.17 22.60 -30.34
C VAL A 163 -1.11 21.50 -31.41
N ALA A 164 -1.22 21.86 -32.71
CA ALA A 164 -1.12 20.91 -33.80
C ALA A 164 0.25 20.20 -33.80
N LEU A 165 1.34 20.94 -33.62
CA LEU A 165 2.70 20.41 -33.54
C LEU A 165 2.89 19.51 -32.29
N ALA A 166 2.40 19.96 -31.13
CA ALA A 166 2.47 19.19 -29.90
C ALA A 166 1.70 17.86 -30.02
N ALA A 167 0.49 17.91 -30.56
CA ALA A 167 -0.35 16.73 -30.78
C ALA A 167 0.29 15.77 -31.82
N ALA A 168 0.92 16.30 -32.85
CA ALA A 168 1.64 15.49 -33.83
C ALA A 168 2.85 14.78 -33.21
N ALA A 169 3.63 15.46 -32.34
CA ALA A 169 4.76 14.85 -31.65
C ALA A 169 4.32 13.71 -30.72
N GLU A 170 3.22 13.89 -29.98
CA GLU A 170 2.70 12.90 -29.03
C GLU A 170 1.88 11.77 -29.67
N SER A 171 1.59 11.84 -30.94
CA SER A 171 0.83 10.79 -31.65
C SER A 171 1.50 9.40 -31.60
N ALA A 172 2.81 9.35 -31.40
CA ALA A 172 3.58 8.10 -31.23
C ALA A 172 3.46 7.50 -29.82
N ALA A 173 2.96 8.26 -28.83
CA ALA A 173 2.89 7.87 -27.43
C ALA A 173 1.45 7.98 -26.84
N GLU A 174 0.42 7.68 -27.62
CA GLU A 174 -1.01 7.85 -27.26
C GLU A 174 -1.42 7.18 -25.93
N THR A 175 -0.68 6.19 -25.47
CA THR A 175 -0.96 5.52 -24.19
C THR A 175 -0.50 6.33 -22.98
N HIS A 176 0.39 7.31 -23.14
CA HIS A 176 0.89 8.13 -22.05
C HIS A 176 -0.14 9.19 -21.61
N ALA A 177 -0.23 9.47 -20.31
CA ALA A 177 -1.25 10.38 -19.77
C ALA A 177 -1.13 11.81 -20.34
N ILE A 178 0.10 12.32 -20.47
CA ILE A 178 0.40 13.66 -21.01
C ILE A 178 0.04 13.73 -22.49
N ALA A 179 0.42 12.70 -23.28
CA ALA A 179 0.05 12.61 -24.69
C ALA A 179 -1.47 12.70 -24.87
N ARG A 180 -2.23 11.94 -24.10
CA ARG A 180 -3.71 12.00 -24.12
C ARG A 180 -4.25 13.37 -23.77
N ALA A 181 -3.63 14.09 -22.80
CA ALA A 181 -4.04 15.44 -22.46
C ALA A 181 -3.87 16.42 -23.63
N ILE A 182 -2.73 16.35 -24.33
CA ILE A 182 -2.42 17.20 -25.48
C ILE A 182 -3.33 16.85 -26.67
N LEU A 183 -3.56 15.57 -26.93
CA LEU A 183 -4.46 15.11 -27.99
C LEU A 183 -5.91 15.55 -27.74
N ARG A 184 -6.40 15.46 -26.49
CA ARG A 184 -7.70 16.01 -26.11
C ARG A 184 -7.80 17.53 -26.31
N LEU A 185 -6.72 18.28 -26.02
CA LEU A 185 -6.69 19.72 -26.28
C LEU A 185 -6.84 19.99 -27.79
N ALA A 186 -6.09 19.26 -28.63
CA ALA A 186 -6.17 19.39 -30.08
C ALA A 186 -7.59 19.09 -30.61
N GLU A 187 -8.22 18.04 -30.10
CA GLU A 187 -9.61 17.67 -30.44
C GLU A 187 -10.61 18.76 -30.03
N ARG A 188 -10.51 19.26 -28.79
CA ARG A 188 -11.37 20.37 -28.29
C ARG A 188 -11.26 21.64 -29.11
N ARG A 189 -10.06 21.93 -29.65
CA ARG A 189 -9.82 23.11 -30.49
C ARG A 189 -10.11 22.89 -31.97
N GLY A 190 -10.43 21.64 -32.38
CA GLY A 190 -10.66 21.29 -33.78
C GLY A 190 -9.42 21.44 -34.64
N VAL A 191 -8.23 21.33 -34.07
CA VAL A 191 -6.96 21.53 -34.76
C VAL A 191 -6.55 20.26 -35.50
N PRO A 192 -6.23 20.33 -36.82
CA PRO A 192 -5.79 19.14 -37.54
C PRO A 192 -4.44 18.65 -37.01
N ARG A 193 -4.28 17.33 -36.94
CA ARG A 193 -2.99 16.74 -36.60
C ARG A 193 -2.01 16.92 -37.76
N GLU A 194 -0.92 17.60 -37.52
CA GLU A 194 0.17 17.66 -38.45
C GLU A 194 0.96 16.34 -38.47
N SER A 195 1.68 16.06 -39.56
CA SER A 195 2.54 14.87 -39.67
C SER A 195 3.96 15.22 -39.29
N VAL A 196 4.48 14.60 -38.23
CA VAL A 196 5.91 14.69 -37.85
C VAL A 196 6.66 13.46 -38.33
N ARG A 197 7.98 13.60 -38.48
CA ARG A 197 8.87 12.50 -38.84
C ARG A 197 9.81 12.18 -37.69
N ARG A 198 10.26 10.91 -37.61
CA ARG A 198 11.24 10.44 -36.61
C ARG A 198 10.84 10.75 -35.16
N ALA A 199 9.57 10.63 -34.84
CA ALA A 199 9.13 10.80 -33.46
C ALA A 199 9.74 9.71 -32.57
N THR A 200 10.45 10.11 -31.53
CA THR A 200 11.10 9.22 -30.55
C THR A 200 10.64 9.63 -29.17
N HIS A 201 9.96 8.71 -28.50
CA HIS A 201 9.51 8.92 -27.12
C HIS A 201 10.64 8.55 -26.14
N LEU A 202 10.96 9.47 -25.24
CA LEU A 202 11.94 9.33 -24.17
C LEU A 202 11.18 9.23 -22.83
N PRO A 203 11.09 8.01 -22.23
CA PRO A 203 10.31 7.77 -21.04
C PRO A 203 10.66 8.72 -19.89
N GLY A 204 9.63 9.36 -19.29
CA GLY A 204 9.79 10.32 -18.21
C GLY A 204 10.38 11.68 -18.59
N ARG A 205 10.71 11.92 -19.86
CA ARG A 205 11.33 13.16 -20.35
C ARG A 205 10.50 13.90 -21.38
N GLY A 206 9.96 13.18 -22.38
CA GLY A 206 9.17 13.78 -23.47
C GLY A 206 9.39 13.10 -24.81
N VAL A 207 9.24 13.88 -25.90
CA VAL A 207 9.33 13.42 -27.27
C VAL A 207 10.24 14.33 -28.09
N THR A 208 11.08 13.74 -28.94
CA THR A 208 11.80 14.42 -29.98
C THR A 208 11.27 14.01 -31.37
N ALA A 209 11.17 14.92 -32.30
CA ALA A 209 10.65 14.68 -33.63
C ALA A 209 11.22 15.68 -34.64
N VAL A 210 10.85 15.52 -35.90
CA VAL A 210 11.13 16.50 -36.95
C VAL A 210 9.79 17.03 -37.47
N ALA A 211 9.60 18.33 -37.37
CA ALA A 211 8.43 19.03 -37.87
C ALA A 211 8.27 18.94 -39.41
N PRO A 212 7.10 19.23 -39.97
CA PRO A 212 6.87 19.21 -41.41
C PRO A 212 7.85 20.09 -42.20
N GLY A 213 8.27 21.23 -41.63
CA GLY A 213 9.29 22.14 -42.20
C GLY A 213 10.73 21.62 -42.17
N GLY A 214 10.99 20.46 -41.59
CA GLY A 214 12.32 19.88 -41.42
C GLY A 214 13.07 20.35 -40.18
N GLU A 215 12.48 21.21 -39.37
CA GLU A 215 13.06 21.71 -38.13
C GLU A 215 12.99 20.67 -37.01
N PRO A 216 13.99 20.61 -36.09
CA PRO A 216 13.90 19.78 -34.90
C PRO A 216 12.79 20.27 -34.00
N LEU A 217 11.97 19.33 -33.56
CA LEU A 217 10.83 19.53 -32.62
C LEU A 217 11.10 18.74 -31.35
N VAL A 218 11.01 19.41 -30.21
CA VAL A 218 11.21 18.82 -28.88
C VAL A 218 10.01 19.20 -28.01
N LEU A 219 9.37 18.22 -27.39
CA LEU A 219 8.26 18.43 -26.48
C LEU A 219 8.51 17.66 -25.20
N GLY A 220 8.64 18.33 -24.07
CA GLY A 220 8.91 17.62 -22.83
C GLY A 220 9.38 18.48 -21.66
N SER A 221 10.10 17.85 -20.75
CA SER A 221 10.62 18.46 -19.53
C SER A 221 11.71 19.50 -19.85
N ARG A 222 11.95 20.42 -18.90
CA ARG A 222 13.08 21.37 -18.93
C ARG A 222 14.40 20.68 -19.26
N GLN A 223 14.67 19.53 -18.61
CA GLN A 223 15.91 18.81 -18.80
C GLN A 223 16.05 18.28 -20.23
N LEU A 224 14.98 17.76 -20.83
CA LEU A 224 15.03 17.28 -22.20
C LEU A 224 15.40 18.40 -23.18
N LEU A 225 14.78 19.58 -23.03
CA LEU A 225 15.10 20.71 -23.93
C LEU A 225 16.56 21.14 -23.79
N LEU A 226 17.09 21.19 -22.55
CA LEU A 226 18.50 21.52 -22.32
C LEU A 226 19.45 20.48 -22.91
N ASP A 227 19.13 19.18 -22.78
CA ASP A 227 19.90 18.09 -23.37
C ASP A 227 19.93 18.18 -24.91
N GLU A 228 18.83 18.65 -25.53
CA GLU A 228 18.72 18.91 -26.97
C GLU A 228 19.25 20.30 -27.37
N GLY A 229 19.96 21.00 -26.48
CA GLY A 229 20.57 22.29 -26.74
C GLY A 229 19.61 23.46 -26.83
N VAL A 230 18.35 23.30 -26.38
CA VAL A 230 17.34 24.36 -26.42
C VAL A 230 17.31 25.10 -25.08
N SER A 231 17.67 26.38 -25.07
CA SER A 231 17.58 27.21 -23.85
C SER A 231 16.13 27.46 -23.45
N VAL A 232 15.81 27.26 -22.18
CA VAL A 232 14.45 27.48 -21.61
C VAL A 232 14.34 28.81 -20.86
N ALA A 233 15.39 29.61 -20.78
CA ALA A 233 15.45 30.82 -19.98
C ALA A 233 14.30 31.83 -20.27
N VAL A 234 13.88 31.95 -21.52
CA VAL A 234 12.76 32.84 -21.91
C VAL A 234 11.40 32.35 -21.41
N ALA A 235 11.32 31.07 -21.05
CA ALA A 235 10.10 30.39 -20.57
C ALA A 235 10.04 30.26 -19.05
N ASP A 236 11.13 30.60 -18.33
CA ASP A 236 11.25 30.37 -16.88
C ASP A 236 10.16 31.07 -16.05
N ALA A 237 9.79 32.28 -16.42
CA ALA A 237 8.74 33.03 -15.70
C ALA A 237 7.37 32.32 -15.81
N GLU A 238 7.03 31.81 -17.00
CA GLU A 238 5.75 31.12 -17.24
C GLU A 238 5.75 29.74 -16.58
N ALA A 239 6.86 29.03 -16.68
CA ALA A 239 7.02 27.74 -16.00
C ALA A 239 6.90 27.91 -14.47
N ALA A 240 7.58 28.89 -13.87
CA ALA A 240 7.48 29.19 -12.45
C ALA A 240 6.05 29.55 -12.01
N ARG A 241 5.29 30.26 -12.84
CA ARG A 241 3.86 30.55 -12.56
C ARG A 241 3.01 29.27 -12.53
N ALA A 242 3.25 28.34 -13.46
CA ALA A 242 2.58 27.06 -13.47
C ALA A 242 2.94 26.24 -12.23
N GLU A 243 4.22 26.12 -11.93
CA GLU A 243 4.76 25.35 -10.80
C GLU A 243 4.26 25.85 -9.44
N THR A 244 4.17 27.18 -9.24
CA THR A 244 3.62 27.78 -8.01
C THR A 244 2.14 27.50 -7.81
N ARG A 245 1.42 27.10 -8.87
CA ARG A 245 0.02 26.64 -8.82
C ARG A 245 -0.10 25.10 -8.69
N GLY A 246 1.03 24.40 -8.55
CA GLY A 246 1.04 22.94 -8.49
C GLY A 246 0.85 22.25 -9.86
N ARG A 247 1.05 22.98 -10.96
CA ARG A 247 0.91 22.49 -12.33
C ARG A 247 2.25 22.02 -12.87
N THR A 248 2.22 21.05 -13.78
CA THR A 248 3.40 20.58 -14.50
C THR A 248 3.61 21.45 -15.73
N ALA A 249 4.79 22.06 -15.85
CA ALA A 249 5.18 22.82 -17.04
C ALA A 249 5.87 21.90 -18.05
N ILE A 250 5.39 21.87 -19.30
CA ILE A 250 5.98 21.19 -20.44
C ILE A 250 6.34 22.21 -21.48
N PHE A 251 7.51 22.05 -22.08
CA PHE A 251 8.07 22.99 -23.03
C PHE A 251 7.98 22.45 -24.45
N LEU A 252 7.59 23.29 -25.40
CA LEU A 252 7.61 23.01 -26.82
C LEU A 252 8.76 23.81 -27.46
N GLY A 253 9.76 23.11 -27.95
CA GLY A 253 10.89 23.66 -28.71
C GLY A 253 10.75 23.36 -30.20
N LEU A 254 10.99 24.34 -31.07
CA LEU A 254 11.00 24.20 -32.50
C LEU A 254 12.18 25.01 -33.09
N GLY A 255 12.99 24.39 -33.95
CA GLY A 255 14.12 25.04 -34.57
C GLY A 255 15.17 25.56 -33.56
N GLY A 256 15.41 24.84 -32.47
CA GLY A 256 16.36 25.21 -31.42
C GLY A 256 15.90 26.33 -30.47
N ARG A 257 14.63 26.74 -30.51
CA ARG A 257 14.07 27.77 -29.63
C ARG A 257 12.78 27.28 -28.96
N VAL A 258 12.58 27.66 -27.70
CA VAL A 258 11.29 27.42 -27.01
C VAL A 258 10.22 28.33 -27.62
N ARG A 259 9.12 27.75 -28.03
CA ARG A 259 7.98 28.44 -28.65
C ARG A 259 6.78 28.56 -27.70
N ALA A 260 6.59 27.57 -26.83
CA ALA A 260 5.48 27.59 -25.89
C ALA A 260 5.80 26.84 -24.58
N VAL A 261 5.05 27.22 -23.56
CA VAL A 261 4.89 26.46 -22.32
C VAL A 261 3.45 25.98 -22.23
N LEU A 262 3.28 24.68 -22.03
CA LEU A 262 1.99 24.06 -21.73
C LEU A 262 1.93 23.77 -20.23
N SER A 263 0.89 24.28 -19.56
CA SER A 263 0.64 24.01 -18.14
C SER A 263 -0.40 22.92 -18.02
N LEU A 264 -0.02 21.81 -17.39
CA LEU A 264 -0.88 20.66 -17.15
C LEU A 264 -1.27 20.62 -15.67
N GLU A 265 -2.54 20.35 -15.43
CA GLU A 265 -3.09 20.14 -14.09
C GLU A 265 -3.59 18.70 -13.96
N ASP A 266 -3.12 18.01 -12.94
CA ASP A 266 -3.59 16.67 -12.59
C ASP A 266 -4.24 16.78 -11.21
N GLU A 267 -5.56 16.67 -11.15
CA GLU A 267 -6.34 16.92 -9.94
C GLU A 267 -5.95 15.95 -8.82
N LEU A 268 -5.91 16.46 -7.60
CA LEU A 268 -5.73 15.64 -6.42
C LEU A 268 -6.91 14.67 -6.28
N ARG A 269 -6.62 13.41 -5.99
CA ARG A 269 -7.68 12.45 -5.70
C ARG A 269 -8.52 12.91 -4.51
N PRO A 270 -9.85 12.73 -4.59
CA PRO A 270 -10.72 12.92 -3.43
C PRO A 270 -10.20 12.10 -2.24
N GLY A 271 -10.03 12.76 -1.10
CA GLY A 271 -9.52 12.10 0.11
C GLY A 271 -8.02 11.92 0.23
N ALA A 272 -7.19 12.37 -0.74
CA ALA A 272 -5.73 12.28 -0.65
C ALA A 272 -5.18 12.95 0.62
N ARG A 273 -5.67 14.16 0.94
CA ARG A 273 -5.30 14.87 2.17
C ARG A 273 -5.69 14.09 3.44
N ALA A 274 -6.88 13.51 3.47
CA ALA A 274 -7.34 12.71 4.61
C ALA A 274 -6.52 11.43 4.77
N ALA A 275 -6.08 10.81 3.66
CA ALA A 275 -5.20 9.66 3.69
C ALA A 275 -3.83 10.00 4.28
N VAL A 276 -3.22 11.11 3.83
CA VAL A 276 -1.93 11.60 4.36
C VAL A 276 -2.04 11.90 5.85
N GLN A 277 -3.06 12.67 6.25
CA GLN A 277 -3.28 12.99 7.67
C GLN A 277 -3.42 11.73 8.51
N ARG A 278 -4.15 10.72 8.01
CA ARG A 278 -4.30 9.46 8.72
C ARG A 278 -2.98 8.70 8.87
N LEU A 279 -2.10 8.73 7.88
CA LEU A 279 -0.77 8.13 7.98
C LEU A 279 0.08 8.85 9.04
N VAL A 280 0.05 10.19 9.04
CA VAL A 280 0.74 11.01 10.06
C VAL A 280 0.20 10.73 11.46
N ASP A 281 -1.12 10.64 11.65
CA ASP A 281 -1.76 10.29 12.93
C ASP A 281 -1.34 8.90 13.44
N LEU A 282 -0.97 8.00 12.53
CA LEU A 282 -0.40 6.69 12.85
C LEU A 282 1.08 6.76 13.22
N GLY A 283 1.72 7.93 13.17
CA GLY A 283 3.15 8.09 13.35
C GLY A 283 3.95 7.48 12.19
N ILE A 284 3.38 7.47 10.99
CA ILE A 284 4.05 7.04 9.76
C ILE A 284 4.54 8.30 9.05
N GLU A 285 5.84 8.36 8.80
CA GLU A 285 6.45 9.45 8.05
C GLU A 285 6.13 9.30 6.56
N VAL A 286 5.56 10.36 5.98
CA VAL A 286 5.10 10.33 4.58
C VAL A 286 6.13 11.03 3.70
N VAL A 287 6.56 10.36 2.64
CA VAL A 287 7.49 10.87 1.63
C VAL A 287 6.80 10.86 0.27
N LEU A 288 6.72 12.02 -0.39
CA LEU A 288 6.17 12.14 -1.74
C LEU A 288 7.28 11.93 -2.78
N LEU A 289 7.10 10.95 -3.67
CA LEU A 289 8.00 10.65 -4.77
C LEU A 289 7.36 11.10 -6.08
N SER A 290 7.97 12.04 -6.79
CA SER A 290 7.44 12.54 -8.07
C SER A 290 8.53 12.77 -9.12
N GLY A 291 8.17 12.62 -10.38
CA GLY A 291 8.99 13.01 -11.53
C GLY A 291 8.87 14.49 -11.90
N ASP A 292 7.92 15.22 -11.29
CA ASP A 292 7.69 16.62 -11.57
C ASP A 292 8.80 17.53 -11.06
N HIS A 293 8.83 18.74 -11.59
CA HIS A 293 9.72 19.79 -11.13
C HIS A 293 9.48 20.09 -9.64
N ARG A 294 10.57 20.44 -8.95
CA ARG A 294 10.57 20.63 -7.50
C ARG A 294 9.49 21.62 -7.03
N GLY A 295 9.30 22.74 -7.74
CA GLY A 295 8.30 23.76 -7.38
C GLY A 295 6.86 23.20 -7.38
N THR A 296 6.52 22.37 -8.38
CA THR A 296 5.23 21.68 -8.46
C THR A 296 5.04 20.74 -7.28
N VAL A 297 6.06 19.91 -7.00
CA VAL A 297 6.00 18.91 -5.91
C VAL A 297 5.91 19.58 -4.55
N GLU A 298 6.64 20.65 -4.30
CA GLU A 298 6.56 21.46 -3.07
C GLU A 298 5.17 22.05 -2.86
N THR A 299 4.55 22.52 -3.92
CA THR A 299 3.18 23.08 -3.85
C THR A 299 2.15 22.00 -3.55
N LEU A 300 2.23 20.85 -4.21
CA LEU A 300 1.36 19.71 -3.92
C LEU A 300 1.55 19.18 -2.50
N ALA A 301 2.79 19.01 -2.06
CA ALA A 301 3.14 18.52 -0.73
C ALA A 301 2.61 19.44 0.37
N ARG A 302 2.77 20.75 0.20
CA ARG A 302 2.23 21.77 1.13
C ARG A 302 0.72 21.67 1.22
N GLY A 303 0.02 21.48 0.08
CA GLY A 303 -1.43 21.28 0.03
C GLY A 303 -1.90 20.03 0.77
N LEU A 304 -1.06 19.00 0.83
CA LEU A 304 -1.33 17.72 1.49
C LEU A 304 -0.85 17.64 2.94
N GLY A 305 0.03 18.56 3.38
CA GLY A 305 0.69 18.48 4.69
C GLY A 305 1.83 17.45 4.73
N ILE A 306 2.57 17.30 3.61
CA ILE A 306 3.73 16.41 3.50
C ILE A 306 5.00 17.25 3.58
N ASP A 307 5.89 16.93 4.53
CA ASP A 307 7.13 17.67 4.74
C ASP A 307 8.31 17.11 3.92
N HIS A 308 8.28 15.81 3.61
CA HIS A 308 9.37 15.14 2.91
C HIS A 308 9.02 14.87 1.45
N ILE A 309 9.81 15.44 0.54
CA ILE A 309 9.61 15.27 -0.89
C ILE A 309 10.88 14.81 -1.60
N LYS A 310 10.69 14.06 -2.68
CA LYS A 310 11.71 13.71 -3.67
C LYS A 310 11.14 14.02 -5.04
N ALA A 311 11.65 15.05 -5.66
CA ALA A 311 11.20 15.57 -6.95
C ALA A 311 12.16 15.19 -8.07
N GLN A 312 11.73 15.34 -9.33
CA GLN A 312 12.51 15.13 -10.55
C GLN A 312 13.08 13.70 -10.68
N LEU A 313 12.40 12.71 -10.08
CA LEU A 313 12.83 11.31 -10.13
C LEU A 313 12.36 10.64 -11.42
N VAL A 314 13.28 10.05 -12.15
CA VAL A 314 12.91 9.07 -13.17
C VAL A 314 12.36 7.79 -12.51
N PRO A 315 11.56 6.96 -13.22
CA PRO A 315 10.91 5.80 -12.62
C PRO A 315 11.86 4.87 -11.83
N GLU A 316 13.07 4.64 -12.35
CA GLU A 316 14.08 3.76 -11.74
C GLU A 316 14.65 4.34 -10.43
N GLU A 317 14.83 5.66 -10.35
CA GLU A 317 15.34 6.34 -9.15
C GLU A 317 14.38 6.29 -7.98
N ARG A 318 13.06 6.18 -8.23
CA ARG A 318 12.06 6.00 -7.17
C ARG A 318 12.35 4.75 -6.34
N GLY A 319 12.79 3.66 -7.00
CA GLY A 319 13.20 2.43 -6.31
C GLY A 319 14.44 2.63 -5.44
N ALA A 320 15.41 3.43 -5.89
CA ALA A 320 16.60 3.76 -5.12
C ALA A 320 16.26 4.58 -3.86
N GLU A 321 15.34 5.57 -3.97
CA GLU A 321 14.89 6.35 -2.81
C GLU A 321 14.15 5.48 -1.77
N VAL A 322 13.30 4.55 -2.21
CA VAL A 322 12.65 3.59 -1.31
C VAL A 322 13.68 2.70 -0.60
N LYS A 323 14.75 2.25 -1.29
CA LYS A 323 15.84 1.50 -0.67
C LYS A 323 16.58 2.33 0.38
N ARG A 324 16.87 3.61 0.11
CA ARG A 324 17.51 4.52 1.08
C ARG A 324 16.66 4.68 2.34
N LEU A 325 15.34 4.83 2.20
CA LEU A 325 14.43 4.88 3.36
C LEU A 325 14.46 3.58 4.19
N ARG A 326 14.60 2.42 3.55
CA ARG A 326 14.78 1.14 4.27
C ARG A 326 16.13 1.07 4.99
N GLU A 327 17.18 1.54 4.36
CA GLU A 327 18.55 1.57 4.94
C GLU A 327 18.66 2.49 6.15
N SER A 328 17.78 3.52 6.27
CA SER A 328 17.67 4.33 7.48
C SER A 328 17.06 3.60 8.70
N GLY A 329 16.71 2.32 8.54
CA GLY A 329 16.24 1.44 9.63
C GLY A 329 14.72 1.36 9.77
N GLY A 330 13.95 1.93 8.85
CA GLY A 330 12.49 1.90 8.84
C GLY A 330 11.90 0.79 7.99
N ALA A 331 10.69 0.35 8.31
CA ALA A 331 9.88 -0.48 7.42
C ALA A 331 9.09 0.43 6.47
N VAL A 332 9.29 0.25 5.16
CA VAL A 332 8.76 1.14 4.13
C VAL A 332 7.59 0.51 3.38
N ALA A 333 6.44 1.19 3.37
CA ALA A 333 5.38 0.94 2.40
C ALA A 333 5.55 1.87 1.19
N ALA A 334 5.54 1.33 -0.02
CA ALA A 334 5.39 2.13 -1.23
C ALA A 334 3.95 2.00 -1.73
N VAL A 335 3.31 3.14 -1.95
CA VAL A 335 1.93 3.21 -2.45
C VAL A 335 1.99 3.72 -3.88
N GLY A 336 1.49 2.93 -4.82
CA GLY A 336 1.60 3.25 -6.23
C GLY A 336 0.74 2.37 -7.13
N ARG A 337 0.84 2.61 -8.43
CA ARG A 337 0.16 1.85 -9.48
C ARG A 337 1.14 0.92 -10.21
N PRO A 338 0.70 -0.29 -10.59
CA PRO A 338 1.50 -1.17 -11.43
C PRO A 338 1.84 -0.47 -12.75
N GLN A 339 2.95 -0.86 -13.37
CA GLN A 339 3.48 -0.32 -14.65
C GLN A 339 4.12 1.08 -14.55
N HIS A 340 3.65 1.95 -13.63
CA HIS A 340 4.24 3.28 -13.47
C HIS A 340 5.21 3.38 -12.29
N ASP A 341 4.96 2.60 -11.22
CA ASP A 341 5.69 2.68 -9.96
C ASP A 341 6.35 1.35 -9.57
N ASP A 342 6.54 0.45 -10.56
CA ASP A 342 7.04 -0.91 -10.31
C ASP A 342 8.38 -0.92 -9.57
N ALA A 343 9.30 -0.01 -9.90
CA ALA A 343 10.60 0.09 -9.23
C ALA A 343 10.46 0.44 -7.73
N ALA A 344 9.59 1.38 -7.38
CA ALA A 344 9.30 1.75 -5.99
C ALA A 344 8.59 0.62 -5.24
N LEU A 345 7.57 0.01 -5.87
CA LEU A 345 6.82 -1.12 -5.32
C LEU A 345 7.72 -2.34 -5.06
N ALA A 346 8.59 -2.68 -6.00
CA ALA A 346 9.53 -3.80 -5.87
C ALA A 346 10.55 -3.58 -4.75
N ALA A 347 10.99 -2.33 -4.54
CA ALA A 347 11.97 -1.96 -3.53
C ALA A 347 11.41 -1.93 -2.10
N ALA A 348 10.10 -1.78 -1.93
CA ALA A 348 9.44 -1.64 -0.63
C ALA A 348 9.37 -2.96 0.16
N ASP A 349 9.27 -2.84 1.50
CA ASP A 349 8.94 -3.97 2.38
C ASP A 349 7.48 -4.40 2.20
N VAL A 350 6.62 -3.42 1.97
CA VAL A 350 5.18 -3.58 1.77
C VAL A 350 4.75 -2.79 0.52
N PRO A 351 4.71 -3.42 -0.66
CA PRO A 351 4.05 -2.82 -1.81
C PRO A 351 2.55 -2.67 -1.55
N VAL A 352 2.02 -1.46 -1.66
CA VAL A 352 0.58 -1.17 -1.60
C VAL A 352 0.12 -0.76 -3.00
N VAL A 353 -0.59 -1.65 -3.65
CA VAL A 353 -0.89 -1.55 -5.09
C VAL A 353 -2.33 -1.09 -5.29
N LEU A 354 -2.51 0.11 -5.85
CA LEU A 354 -3.83 0.67 -6.17
C LEU A 354 -4.39 0.09 -7.48
N GLY A 355 -5.71 -0.09 -7.53
CA GLY A 355 -6.39 -0.59 -8.72
C GLY A 355 -5.98 -2.02 -9.09
N ALA A 356 -5.47 -2.78 -8.11
CA ALA A 356 -5.00 -4.14 -8.31
C ALA A 356 -6.16 -5.13 -8.44
N ALA A 357 -7.05 -4.91 -9.40
CA ALA A 357 -8.11 -5.85 -9.74
C ALA A 357 -7.52 -7.16 -10.26
N GLY A 358 -6.85 -7.89 -9.36
CA GLY A 358 -6.36 -9.22 -9.64
C GLY A 358 -4.99 -9.29 -10.35
N GLY A 359 -4.13 -8.26 -10.33
CA GLY A 359 -2.74 -8.32 -10.77
C GLY A 359 -1.84 -9.14 -9.83
N PRO A 360 -0.73 -9.71 -10.30
CA PRO A 360 0.25 -10.36 -9.44
C PRO A 360 0.93 -9.30 -8.56
N ALA A 361 0.33 -9.06 -7.39
CA ALA A 361 0.89 -8.09 -6.44
C ALA A 361 2.05 -8.69 -5.62
N GLY A 362 2.41 -9.97 -5.84
CA GLY A 362 3.41 -10.69 -5.06
C GLY A 362 2.99 -10.98 -3.61
N GLU A 363 3.59 -11.96 -2.97
CA GLU A 363 3.22 -12.44 -1.62
C GLU A 363 3.39 -11.38 -0.50
N ARG A 364 4.18 -10.34 -0.75
CA ARG A 364 4.45 -9.26 0.22
C ARG A 364 3.46 -8.10 0.15
N ALA A 365 2.64 -8.07 -0.90
CA ALA A 365 1.85 -6.91 -1.24
C ALA A 365 0.53 -6.83 -0.47
N VAL A 366 0.04 -5.60 -0.38
CA VAL A 366 -1.34 -5.25 -0.08
C VAL A 366 -1.97 -4.75 -1.38
N ALA A 367 -2.94 -5.48 -1.89
CA ALA A 367 -3.67 -5.12 -3.10
C ALA A 367 -4.94 -4.34 -2.72
N LEU A 368 -5.12 -3.18 -3.31
CA LEU A 368 -6.33 -2.37 -3.19
C LEU A 368 -7.14 -2.51 -4.47
N VAL A 369 -8.37 -2.97 -4.36
CA VAL A 369 -9.29 -3.10 -5.51
C VAL A 369 -9.67 -1.74 -6.05
N THR A 370 -9.81 -0.78 -5.15
CA THR A 370 -10.11 0.61 -5.48
C THR A 370 -8.84 1.40 -5.78
N GLU A 371 -9.02 2.54 -6.42
CA GLU A 371 -7.96 3.54 -6.58
C GLU A 371 -7.97 4.59 -5.46
N ASP A 372 -8.73 4.37 -4.38
CA ASP A 372 -8.85 5.29 -3.27
C ASP A 372 -7.62 5.17 -2.34
N VAL A 373 -6.83 6.22 -2.28
CA VAL A 373 -5.63 6.27 -1.43
C VAL A 373 -5.96 6.19 0.07
N ARG A 374 -7.19 6.50 0.49
CA ARG A 374 -7.66 6.31 1.87
C ARG A 374 -7.62 4.84 2.29
N ASP A 375 -7.83 3.92 1.34
CA ASP A 375 -7.73 2.49 1.60
C ASP A 375 -6.28 2.04 1.87
N ALA A 376 -5.27 2.73 1.33
CA ALA A 376 -3.87 2.49 1.69
C ALA A 376 -3.60 2.82 3.18
N ALA A 377 -4.05 3.98 3.65
CA ALA A 377 -3.94 4.36 5.05
C ALA A 377 -4.75 3.40 5.95
N ALA A 378 -5.96 3.01 5.53
CA ALA A 378 -6.80 2.04 6.24
C ALA A 378 -6.12 0.68 6.35
N ALA A 379 -5.46 0.22 5.28
CA ALA A 379 -4.71 -1.03 5.26
C ALA A 379 -3.59 -1.04 6.32
N LEU A 380 -2.77 -0.01 6.35
CA LEU A 380 -1.67 0.08 7.33
C LEU A 380 -2.20 0.19 8.77
N TRP A 381 -3.31 0.90 8.97
CA TRP A 381 -3.93 1.00 10.28
C TRP A 381 -4.54 -0.32 10.77
N ILE A 382 -5.31 -1.02 9.93
CA ILE A 382 -5.90 -2.33 10.25
C ILE A 382 -4.78 -3.32 10.60
N ALA A 383 -3.72 -3.34 9.79
CA ALA A 383 -2.57 -4.21 10.00
C ALA A 383 -1.86 -3.94 11.33
N ARG A 384 -1.66 -2.66 11.68
CA ARG A 384 -1.05 -2.26 12.97
C ARG A 384 -1.90 -2.68 14.14
N ALA A 385 -3.21 -2.43 14.08
CA ALA A 385 -4.16 -2.81 15.11
C ALA A 385 -4.22 -4.33 15.32
N ALA A 386 -4.23 -5.09 14.22
CA ALA A 386 -4.25 -6.56 14.26
C ALA A 386 -2.96 -7.12 14.87
N ARG A 387 -1.80 -6.61 14.43
CA ARG A 387 -0.51 -7.01 14.96
C ARG A 387 -0.40 -6.76 16.47
N GLN A 388 -0.77 -5.55 16.90
CA GLN A 388 -0.76 -5.20 18.33
C GLN A 388 -1.70 -6.09 19.15
N ALA A 389 -2.91 -6.37 18.65
CA ALA A 389 -3.85 -7.26 19.30
C ALA A 389 -3.30 -8.68 19.39
N ALA A 390 -2.75 -9.23 18.30
CA ALA A 390 -2.19 -10.57 18.27
C ALA A 390 -1.05 -10.76 19.30
N TRP A 391 -0.08 -9.83 19.33
CA TRP A 391 1.03 -9.92 20.28
C TRP A 391 0.58 -9.74 21.73
N ARG A 392 -0.30 -8.77 22.01
CA ARG A 392 -0.82 -8.53 23.35
C ARG A 392 -1.64 -9.73 23.86
N ASP A 393 -2.57 -10.21 23.04
CA ASP A 393 -3.51 -11.24 23.46
C ASP A 393 -2.81 -12.60 23.58
N ALA A 394 -1.85 -12.91 22.70
CA ALA A 394 -1.01 -14.11 22.82
C ALA A 394 -0.09 -14.04 24.06
N GLY A 395 0.48 -12.87 24.34
CA GLY A 395 1.28 -12.66 25.57
C GLY A 395 0.46 -12.85 26.84
N LEU A 396 -0.76 -12.30 26.89
CA LEU A 396 -1.67 -12.49 28.03
C LEU A 396 -2.09 -13.95 28.18
N ALA A 397 -2.38 -14.66 27.09
CA ALA A 397 -2.71 -16.08 27.14
C ALA A 397 -1.51 -16.91 27.63
N ALA A 398 -0.30 -16.61 27.17
CA ALA A 398 0.90 -17.30 27.62
C ALA A 398 1.18 -17.05 29.11
N LEU A 399 1.08 -15.81 29.57
CA LEU A 399 1.28 -15.46 30.97
C LEU A 399 0.25 -16.12 31.86
N GLY A 400 -1.03 -16.07 31.49
CA GLY A 400 -2.12 -16.73 32.23
C GLY A 400 -1.91 -18.24 32.33
N GLY A 401 -1.57 -18.89 31.23
CA GLY A 401 -1.28 -20.32 31.21
C GLY A 401 -0.07 -20.72 32.04
N LEU A 402 1.05 -19.98 31.93
CA LEU A 402 2.24 -20.22 32.75
C LEU A 402 1.95 -20.04 34.25
N THR A 403 1.12 -19.06 34.61
CA THR A 403 0.68 -18.87 36.01
C THR A 403 -0.13 -20.09 36.47
N LEU A 404 -1.05 -20.61 35.66
CA LEU A 404 -1.84 -21.80 36.01
C LEU A 404 -0.97 -23.06 36.11
N VAL A 405 0.05 -23.20 35.24
CA VAL A 405 1.04 -24.29 35.32
C VAL A 405 1.82 -24.22 36.65
N GLY A 406 2.32 -23.02 37.02
CA GLY A 406 3.03 -22.83 38.27
C GLY A 406 2.17 -23.15 39.50
N LEU A 407 0.95 -22.63 39.53
CA LEU A 407 0.01 -22.90 40.63
C LEU A 407 -0.41 -24.38 40.68
N GLY A 408 -0.63 -25.03 39.53
CA GLY A 408 -0.95 -26.45 39.48
C GLY A 408 0.19 -27.34 39.99
N ALA A 409 1.45 -26.98 39.69
CA ALA A 409 2.63 -27.73 40.11
C ALA A 409 2.83 -27.75 41.64
N THR A 410 2.34 -26.75 42.35
CA THR A 410 2.40 -26.71 43.84
C THR A 410 1.45 -27.71 44.48
N GLY A 411 0.49 -28.28 43.78
CA GLY A 411 -0.56 -29.14 44.33
C GLY A 411 -1.58 -28.43 45.25
N MET A 412 -1.46 -27.09 45.37
CA MET A 412 -2.35 -26.28 46.24
C MET A 412 -3.73 -26.07 45.61
N ILE A 413 -3.84 -26.22 44.30
CA ILE A 413 -5.10 -26.02 43.56
C ILE A 413 -5.58 -27.33 42.99
N ALA A 414 -6.84 -27.64 43.18
CA ALA A 414 -7.45 -28.86 42.63
C ALA A 414 -7.41 -28.85 41.10
N PRO A 415 -7.11 -30.00 40.42
CA PRO A 415 -7.04 -30.10 38.95
C PRO A 415 -8.30 -29.60 38.24
N GLY A 416 -9.47 -29.83 38.83
CA GLY A 416 -10.74 -29.34 38.27
C GLY A 416 -10.83 -27.79 38.21
N VAL A 417 -10.28 -27.08 39.20
CA VAL A 417 -10.23 -25.61 39.21
C VAL A 417 -9.28 -25.11 38.09
N VAL A 418 -8.13 -25.76 37.94
CA VAL A 418 -7.17 -25.43 36.88
C VAL A 418 -7.79 -25.67 35.50
N ALA A 419 -8.50 -26.80 35.33
CA ALA A 419 -9.21 -27.10 34.07
C ALA A 419 -10.25 -26.02 33.71
N VAL A 420 -11.07 -25.59 34.69
CA VAL A 420 -12.06 -24.52 34.51
C VAL A 420 -11.39 -23.20 34.17
N ALA A 421 -10.29 -22.85 34.86
CA ALA A 421 -9.52 -21.61 34.57
C ALA A 421 -8.90 -21.65 33.17
N THR A 422 -8.39 -22.78 32.72
CA THR A 422 -7.84 -22.95 31.35
C THR A 422 -8.94 -22.83 30.29
N LEU A 423 -10.10 -23.45 30.52
CA LEU A 423 -11.27 -23.28 29.64
C LEU A 423 -11.74 -21.83 29.58
N ALA A 424 -11.72 -21.12 30.70
CA ALA A 424 -12.06 -19.69 30.75
C ALA A 424 -11.06 -18.85 29.98
N LEU A 425 -9.75 -19.17 30.04
CA LEU A 425 -8.69 -18.53 29.26
C LEU A 425 -8.86 -18.79 27.76
N ASP A 426 -9.19 -20.01 27.37
CA ASP A 426 -9.49 -20.38 25.99
C ASP A 426 -10.75 -19.66 25.47
N ALA A 427 -11.80 -19.61 26.26
CA ALA A 427 -13.04 -18.89 25.93
C ALA A 427 -12.81 -17.38 25.81
N TRP A 428 -11.91 -16.81 26.64
CA TRP A 428 -11.52 -15.40 26.53
C TRP A 428 -10.73 -15.12 25.25
N ALA A 429 -9.92 -16.07 24.78
CA ALA A 429 -9.13 -15.94 23.55
C ALA A 429 -9.99 -15.98 22.28
N LEU A 430 -11.17 -16.60 22.29
CA LEU A 430 -12.05 -16.72 21.12
C LEU A 430 -12.55 -15.36 20.57
N PRO A 431 -13.07 -14.41 21.38
CA PRO A 431 -13.62 -13.17 20.88
C PRO A 431 -12.57 -12.07 20.60
N THR A 432 -11.25 -12.37 20.63
CA THR A 432 -10.21 -11.36 20.40
C THR A 432 -10.35 -10.72 19.01
N GLY A 433 -10.66 -11.53 17.99
CA GLY A 433 -10.98 -11.05 16.66
C GLY A 433 -12.23 -10.16 16.61
N ALA A 434 -13.31 -10.52 17.32
CA ALA A 434 -14.52 -9.71 17.38
C ALA A 434 -14.31 -8.38 18.12
N ARG A 435 -13.45 -8.37 19.15
CA ARG A 435 -13.02 -7.12 19.83
C ARG A 435 -12.26 -6.20 18.89
N LEU A 436 -11.38 -6.75 18.07
CA LEU A 436 -10.69 -6.01 17.03
C LEU A 436 -11.69 -5.47 15.98
N LEU A 437 -12.62 -6.30 15.50
CA LEU A 437 -13.69 -5.93 14.58
C LEU A 437 -14.45 -4.69 15.05
N ARG A 438 -14.94 -4.68 16.30
CA ARG A 438 -15.67 -3.54 16.88
C ARG A 438 -14.82 -2.27 16.93
N ARG A 439 -13.54 -2.37 17.35
CA ARG A 439 -12.64 -1.21 17.44
C ARG A 439 -12.32 -0.62 16.09
N VAL A 440 -12.14 -1.46 15.07
CA VAL A 440 -11.76 -1.05 13.73
C VAL A 440 -12.98 -0.51 12.98
N ALA A 441 -14.13 -1.20 13.02
CA ALA A 441 -15.34 -0.78 12.31
C ALA A 441 -15.82 0.62 12.75
N LEU A 442 -15.72 0.94 14.04
CA LEU A 442 -16.14 2.24 14.60
C LEU A 442 -15.24 3.43 14.20
N ARG A 443 -14.05 3.18 13.68
CA ARG A 443 -13.05 4.22 13.39
C ARG A 443 -12.65 4.32 11.93
N LEU A 444 -13.19 3.46 11.06
CA LEU A 444 -12.96 3.57 9.62
C LEU A 444 -13.84 4.71 9.07
N PRO A 445 -13.25 5.67 8.34
CA PRO A 445 -14.04 6.70 7.68
C PRO A 445 -15.01 6.04 6.68
N GLU A 446 -16.24 6.54 6.65
CA GLU A 446 -17.19 6.17 5.61
C GLU A 446 -16.64 6.60 4.25
N ARG A 447 -16.84 5.77 3.23
CA ARG A 447 -16.59 6.17 1.84
C ARG A 447 -17.67 7.17 1.49
N ALA A 448 -17.27 8.38 1.10
CA ALA A 448 -18.17 9.36 0.53
C ALA A 448 -18.67 8.92 -0.84
#